data_9e73af958655069f35bb66a9fe4deacf
#
_entry.id   9e73af958655069f35bb66a9fe4deacf
#
_cell.length_a   1.000
_cell.length_b   1.000
_cell.length_c   1.000
_cell.angle_alpha   90.00
_cell.angle_beta   90.00
_cell.angle_gamma   90.00
#
_symmetry.space_group_name_H-M   'P 1'
#
loop_
_entity.id
_entity.type
_entity.pdbx_description
1 polymer ?
#
loop_
_entity_poly.entity_id
_entity_poly.type
_entity_poly.pdbx_seq_one_letter_code
_entity_poly.pdbx_strand_id
1 'polypeptide(L)'
;IFPADPAKETGQAVVICPGGGYVKLCIDYEGYDMAKWFAANGITAAVLKYRMPNGHPEVPLEDVEQALRIMMGLEAGATGFTAGKVGIVGSSAGGHLAASASTLAETKPAFSILFYPVITAEKGKGHQGSFNALLGGSRNAESDTWYSLQNRVTAQTPPTLLLLSDDDKVVPPVNGILYYNALKEHGVKASMHIYPTGGHGWGIRDHFEYKEQWQQATLDWLKKLNEA
;
A
#
# COMPACT_ATOMS: atom_id res chain seq x y z
N ILE A 1 -8.82 12.65 7.23
CA ILE A 1 -8.44 11.81 8.38
C ILE A 1 -9.70 11.25 9.01
N PHE A 2 -9.66 9.99 9.41
CA PHE A 2 -10.70 9.22 10.07
C PHE A 2 -10.12 8.76 11.42
N PRO A 3 -10.46 9.44 12.53
CA PRO A 3 -9.97 9.06 13.86
C PRO A 3 -10.43 7.66 14.25
N ALA A 4 -9.58 6.94 14.97
CA ALA A 4 -9.94 5.65 15.55
C ALA A 4 -11.15 5.77 16.49
N ASP A 5 -11.94 4.69 16.58
CA ASP A 5 -12.92 4.53 17.64
C ASP A 5 -12.19 4.55 19.01
N PRO A 6 -12.43 5.54 19.86
CA PRO A 6 -11.71 5.68 21.14
C PRO A 6 -11.84 4.46 22.07
N ALA A 7 -12.94 3.71 21.94
CA ALA A 7 -13.17 2.51 22.74
C ALA A 7 -12.29 1.31 22.31
N LYS A 8 -11.68 1.40 21.12
CA LYS A 8 -10.89 0.31 20.50
C LYS A 8 -9.46 0.75 20.12
N GLU A 9 -9.07 1.96 20.45
CA GLU A 9 -7.81 2.56 19.98
C GLU A 9 -6.60 1.67 20.26
N THR A 10 -5.87 1.35 19.18
CA THR A 10 -4.70 0.44 19.21
C THR A 10 -3.37 1.18 19.30
N GLY A 11 -3.36 2.50 19.15
CA GLY A 11 -2.15 3.31 19.01
C GLY A 11 -1.51 3.21 17.62
N GLN A 12 -2.14 2.48 16.70
CA GLN A 12 -1.70 2.39 15.29
C GLN A 12 -2.44 3.40 14.41
N ALA A 13 -1.78 3.83 13.34
CA ALA A 13 -2.41 4.60 12.28
C ALA A 13 -1.94 4.12 10.91
N VAL A 14 -2.69 4.47 9.85
CA VAL A 14 -2.33 4.14 8.47
C VAL A 14 -2.54 5.34 7.54
N VAL A 15 -1.63 5.49 6.57
CA VAL A 15 -1.83 6.31 5.38
C VAL A 15 -2.32 5.39 4.26
N ILE A 16 -3.45 5.72 3.64
CA ILE A 16 -4.08 4.90 2.60
C ILE A 16 -3.87 5.56 1.24
N CYS A 17 -3.28 4.81 0.31
CA CYS A 17 -3.02 5.17 -1.08
C CYS A 17 -3.98 4.40 -2.00
N PRO A 18 -5.09 5.01 -2.46
CA PRO A 18 -6.01 4.35 -3.38
C PRO A 18 -5.37 4.02 -4.73
N GLY A 19 -5.87 2.98 -5.41
CA GLY A 19 -5.48 2.67 -6.77
C GLY A 19 -6.09 3.60 -7.82
N GLY A 20 -5.94 3.24 -9.08
CA GLY A 20 -6.45 3.99 -10.24
C GLY A 20 -5.43 4.16 -11.35
N GLY A 21 -4.41 3.31 -11.42
CA GLY A 21 -3.44 3.25 -12.53
C GLY A 21 -2.52 4.45 -12.65
N TYR A 22 -2.39 5.29 -11.62
CA TYR A 22 -1.71 6.60 -11.66
C TYR A 22 -2.35 7.62 -12.61
N VAL A 23 -3.60 7.41 -13.02
CA VAL A 23 -4.37 8.35 -13.86
C VAL A 23 -5.61 8.91 -13.16
N LYS A 24 -6.05 8.25 -12.09
CA LYS A 24 -7.17 8.66 -11.24
C LYS A 24 -7.02 8.05 -9.84
N LEU A 25 -7.95 8.36 -8.93
CA LEU A 25 -8.04 7.71 -7.62
C LEU A 25 -9.37 6.96 -7.48
N CYS A 26 -9.31 5.68 -7.17
CA CYS A 26 -10.46 4.87 -6.74
C CYS A 26 -10.79 5.17 -5.27
N ILE A 27 -11.06 6.45 -4.96
CA ILE A 27 -10.99 7.01 -3.62
C ILE A 27 -12.11 6.54 -2.69
N ASP A 28 -13.24 6.08 -3.24
CA ASP A 28 -14.37 5.64 -2.41
C ASP A 28 -14.05 4.32 -1.72
N TYR A 29 -14.00 3.21 -2.47
CA TYR A 29 -13.89 1.86 -1.92
C TYR A 29 -12.44 1.41 -1.58
N GLU A 30 -11.41 2.06 -2.13
CA GLU A 30 -9.99 1.85 -1.77
C GLU A 30 -9.44 2.97 -0.87
N GLY A 31 -10.23 3.98 -0.58
CA GLY A 31 -9.87 5.12 0.27
C GLY A 31 -10.83 5.28 1.44
N TYR A 32 -11.93 6.02 1.23
CA TYR A 32 -12.81 6.45 2.33
C TYR A 32 -13.49 5.29 3.06
N ASP A 33 -14.01 4.29 2.35
CA ASP A 33 -14.67 3.16 2.98
C ASP A 33 -13.67 2.26 3.70
N MET A 34 -12.46 2.09 3.14
CA MET A 34 -11.35 1.42 3.80
C MET A 34 -10.96 2.16 5.09
N ALA A 35 -10.85 3.50 5.05
CA ALA A 35 -10.51 4.32 6.20
C ALA A 35 -11.56 4.22 7.32
N LYS A 36 -12.85 4.23 6.98
CA LYS A 36 -13.93 4.00 7.94
C LYS A 36 -13.81 2.65 8.63
N TRP A 37 -13.45 1.61 7.87
CA TRP A 37 -13.26 0.27 8.42
C TRP A 37 -12.08 0.22 9.39
N PHE A 38 -10.93 0.79 9.06
CA PHE A 38 -9.78 0.88 9.97
C PHE A 38 -10.15 1.66 11.23
N ALA A 39 -10.80 2.82 11.08
CA ALA A 39 -11.22 3.66 12.21
C ALA A 39 -12.17 2.92 13.17
N ALA A 40 -13.16 2.19 12.64
CA ALA A 40 -14.09 1.36 13.42
C ALA A 40 -13.39 0.20 14.15
N ASN A 41 -12.17 -0.17 13.74
CA ASN A 41 -11.34 -1.18 14.38
C ASN A 41 -10.18 -0.59 15.23
N GLY A 42 -10.28 0.68 15.58
CA GLY A 42 -9.34 1.33 16.51
C GLY A 42 -8.02 1.79 15.88
N ILE A 43 -7.98 1.94 14.56
CA ILE A 43 -6.79 2.36 13.80
C ILE A 43 -7.11 3.67 13.09
N THR A 44 -6.46 4.76 13.47
CA THR A 44 -6.64 6.04 12.78
C THR A 44 -6.16 5.95 11.33
N ALA A 45 -6.96 6.44 10.37
CA ALA A 45 -6.64 6.35 8.97
C ALA A 45 -6.65 7.72 8.27
N ALA A 46 -5.62 7.98 7.46
CA ALA A 46 -5.56 9.14 6.58
C ALA A 46 -5.62 8.68 5.13
N VAL A 47 -6.58 9.17 4.35
CA VAL A 47 -6.66 8.90 2.91
C VAL A 47 -5.89 9.95 2.15
N LEU A 48 -4.89 9.51 1.38
CA LEU A 48 -4.04 10.40 0.60
C LEU A 48 -4.60 10.59 -0.80
N LYS A 49 -4.95 11.84 -1.12
CA LYS A 49 -5.22 12.29 -2.49
C LYS A 49 -3.90 12.70 -3.15
N TYR A 50 -3.05 11.74 -3.46
CA TYR A 50 -1.75 12.02 -4.06
C TYR A 50 -1.90 12.61 -5.47
N ARG A 51 -0.98 13.50 -5.83
CA ARG A 51 -0.89 14.09 -7.17
C ARG A 51 -0.54 13.02 -8.19
N MET A 52 -1.16 13.10 -9.37
CA MET A 52 -0.82 12.19 -10.47
C MET A 52 0.60 12.46 -10.97
N PRO A 53 1.38 11.43 -11.25
CA PRO A 53 2.79 11.58 -11.61
C PRO A 53 3.00 12.30 -12.95
N ASN A 54 2.18 12.02 -13.96
CA ASN A 54 2.34 12.61 -15.30
C ASN A 54 3.79 12.52 -15.83
N GLY A 55 4.46 11.40 -15.61
CA GLY A 55 5.87 11.19 -15.98
C GLY A 55 6.88 11.65 -14.92
N HIS A 56 6.44 12.09 -13.76
CA HIS A 56 7.24 12.55 -12.61
C HIS A 56 7.01 11.65 -11.40
N PRO A 57 7.66 10.50 -11.32
CA PRO A 57 7.42 9.49 -10.28
C PRO A 57 7.73 10.00 -8.86
N GLU A 58 8.59 11.01 -8.74
CA GLU A 58 8.91 11.69 -7.47
C GLU A 58 7.70 12.39 -6.85
N VAL A 59 6.78 12.93 -7.66
CA VAL A 59 5.64 13.75 -7.18
C VAL A 59 4.71 12.96 -6.23
N PRO A 60 4.15 11.79 -6.58
CA PRO A 60 3.35 11.02 -5.63
C PRO A 60 4.19 10.46 -4.47
N LEU A 61 5.49 10.20 -4.66
CA LEU A 61 6.37 9.74 -3.59
C LEU A 61 6.59 10.83 -2.53
N GLU A 62 6.80 12.08 -2.93
CA GLU A 62 6.86 13.24 -2.02
C GLU A 62 5.57 13.41 -1.22
N ASP A 63 4.41 13.27 -1.88
CA ASP A 63 3.11 13.39 -1.24
C ASP A 63 2.90 12.33 -0.16
N VAL A 64 3.27 11.08 -0.43
CA VAL A 64 3.13 9.99 0.55
C VAL A 64 4.12 10.13 1.69
N GLU A 65 5.33 10.56 1.42
CA GLU A 65 6.33 10.82 2.46
C GLU A 65 5.89 11.94 3.39
N GLN A 66 5.37 13.03 2.82
CA GLN A 66 4.81 14.13 3.60
C GLN A 66 3.61 13.67 4.46
N ALA A 67 2.72 12.84 3.91
CA ALA A 67 1.59 12.30 4.67
C ALA A 67 2.06 11.41 5.84
N LEU A 68 3.09 10.58 5.63
CA LEU A 68 3.69 9.78 6.70
C LEU A 68 4.28 10.67 7.79
N ARG A 69 5.05 11.71 7.43
CA ARG A 69 5.65 12.67 8.38
C ARG A 69 4.58 13.39 9.21
N ILE A 70 3.48 13.82 8.59
CA ILE A 70 2.33 14.44 9.27
C ILE A 70 1.72 13.46 10.29
N MET A 71 1.45 12.23 9.88
CA MET A 71 0.83 11.21 10.72
C MET A 71 1.74 10.74 11.87
N MET A 72 3.06 10.81 11.67
CA MET A 72 4.08 10.53 12.70
C MET A 72 4.31 11.72 13.66
N GLY A 73 3.67 12.87 13.42
CA GLY A 73 3.88 14.08 14.23
C GLY A 73 5.23 14.76 14.01
N LEU A 74 5.89 14.50 12.87
CA LEU A 74 7.20 15.05 12.52
C LEU A 74 7.11 16.42 11.83
N GLU A 75 5.89 16.89 11.52
CA GLU A 75 5.63 18.16 10.84
C GLU A 75 4.79 19.11 11.70
N ALA A 76 5.14 20.41 11.66
CA ALA A 76 4.34 21.46 12.30
C ALA A 76 2.95 21.56 11.66
N GLY A 77 1.91 21.68 12.47
CA GLY A 77 0.52 21.69 12.02
C GLY A 77 -0.08 20.30 11.82
N ALA A 78 0.64 19.27 12.28
CA ALA A 78 0.12 17.93 12.38
C ALA A 78 -1.20 17.89 13.16
N THR A 79 -1.95 16.91 12.90
CA THR A 79 -3.36 16.64 13.20
C THR A 79 -3.75 16.64 14.69
N GLY A 80 -2.85 16.97 15.62
CA GLY A 80 -3.06 16.80 17.08
C GLY A 80 -3.11 15.34 17.53
N PHE A 81 -2.86 14.42 16.59
CA PHE A 81 -2.83 12.98 16.79
C PHE A 81 -1.38 12.48 16.69
N THR A 82 -0.95 11.67 17.63
CA THR A 82 0.37 11.02 17.59
C THR A 82 0.16 9.51 17.66
N ALA A 83 0.41 8.82 16.59
CA ALA A 83 0.38 7.36 16.56
C ALA A 83 1.70 6.77 17.06
N GLY A 84 1.62 5.67 17.79
CA GLY A 84 2.80 4.89 18.17
C GLY A 84 3.48 4.22 16.97
N LYS A 85 2.67 3.69 16.04
CA LYS A 85 3.15 3.05 14.79
C LYS A 85 2.30 3.52 13.62
N VAL A 86 2.92 4.19 12.65
CA VAL A 86 2.25 4.62 11.40
C VAL A 86 2.64 3.68 10.27
N GLY A 87 1.66 2.96 9.75
CA GLY A 87 1.81 2.11 8.57
C GLY A 87 1.31 2.76 7.29
N ILE A 88 1.43 2.01 6.21
CA ILE A 88 0.92 2.40 4.90
C ILE A 88 0.04 1.29 4.31
N VAL A 89 -1.06 1.67 3.67
CA VAL A 89 -1.96 0.78 2.95
C VAL A 89 -2.03 1.24 1.50
N GLY A 90 -1.92 0.33 0.55
CA GLY A 90 -2.04 0.70 -0.85
C GLY A 90 -2.69 -0.37 -1.70
N SER A 91 -3.52 0.05 -2.67
CA SER A 91 -4.22 -0.83 -3.59
C SER A 91 -3.77 -0.59 -5.03
N SER A 92 -3.50 -1.66 -5.80
CA SER A 92 -3.16 -1.55 -7.23
C SER A 92 -1.98 -0.60 -7.49
N ALA A 93 -2.14 0.47 -8.27
CA ALA A 93 -1.13 1.52 -8.45
C ALA A 93 -0.80 2.25 -7.12
N GLY A 94 -1.78 2.43 -6.22
CA GLY A 94 -1.55 2.91 -4.86
C GLY A 94 -0.75 1.91 -4.03
N GLY A 95 -0.85 0.62 -4.34
CA GLY A 95 0.03 -0.43 -3.79
C GLY A 95 1.48 -0.28 -4.24
N HIS A 96 1.70 0.13 -5.50
CA HIS A 96 3.03 0.51 -5.99
C HIS A 96 3.57 1.72 -5.22
N LEU A 97 2.75 2.76 -5.02
CA LEU A 97 3.13 3.94 -4.26
C LEU A 97 3.47 3.59 -2.80
N ALA A 98 2.67 2.74 -2.16
CA ALA A 98 2.92 2.27 -0.79
C ALA A 98 4.22 1.44 -0.70
N ALA A 99 4.48 0.58 -1.68
CA ALA A 99 5.74 -0.17 -1.78
C ALA A 99 6.93 0.76 -2.10
N SER A 100 6.73 1.82 -2.90
CA SER A 100 7.75 2.86 -3.15
C SER A 100 8.10 3.60 -1.85
N ALA A 101 7.12 4.01 -1.05
CA ALA A 101 7.35 4.60 0.27
C ALA A 101 8.11 3.65 1.20
N SER A 102 7.81 2.35 1.13
CA SER A 102 8.46 1.32 1.95
C SER A 102 9.91 1.03 1.56
N THR A 103 10.30 1.33 0.31
CA THR A 103 11.62 0.97 -0.24
C THR A 103 12.49 2.17 -0.60
N LEU A 104 11.92 3.24 -1.14
CA LEU A 104 12.65 4.39 -1.70
C LEU A 104 12.62 5.64 -0.81
N ALA A 105 11.54 5.88 -0.03
CA ALA A 105 11.41 7.07 0.80
C ALA A 105 12.46 7.10 1.93
N GLU A 106 12.80 8.31 2.38
CA GLU A 106 13.64 8.49 3.58
C GLU A 106 12.84 8.18 4.85
N THR A 107 11.61 8.71 4.93
CA THR A 107 10.68 8.41 6.03
C THR A 107 9.89 7.14 5.71
N LYS A 108 10.29 6.03 6.33
CA LYS A 108 9.63 4.73 6.09
C LYS A 108 8.45 4.50 7.04
N PRO A 109 7.37 3.86 6.55
CA PRO A 109 6.28 3.41 7.41
C PRO A 109 6.75 2.29 8.36
N ALA A 110 6.07 2.12 9.49
CA ALA A 110 6.36 1.04 10.44
C ALA A 110 5.94 -0.35 9.91
N PHE A 111 4.99 -0.39 8.98
CA PHE A 111 4.51 -1.59 8.30
C PHE A 111 3.79 -1.22 7.00
N SER A 112 3.59 -2.20 6.10
CA SER A 112 2.80 -2.00 4.89
C SER A 112 1.77 -3.11 4.66
N ILE A 113 0.60 -2.73 4.11
CA ILE A 113 -0.48 -3.64 3.72
C ILE A 113 -0.79 -3.34 2.25
N LEU A 114 -0.58 -4.32 1.39
CA LEU A 114 -0.64 -4.17 -0.06
C LEU A 114 -1.75 -5.04 -0.65
N PHE A 115 -2.75 -4.41 -1.24
CA PHE A 115 -3.86 -5.05 -1.93
C PHE A 115 -3.55 -5.13 -3.43
N TYR A 116 -3.45 -6.33 -3.98
CA TYR A 116 -3.20 -6.59 -5.41
C TYR A 116 -2.25 -5.55 -6.04
N PRO A 117 -1.06 -5.30 -5.42
CA PRO A 117 -0.22 -4.18 -5.78
C PRO A 117 0.40 -4.36 -7.17
N VAL A 118 0.51 -3.26 -7.91
CA VAL A 118 1.48 -3.17 -9.01
C VAL A 118 2.88 -3.16 -8.39
N ILE A 119 3.81 -3.97 -8.90
CA ILE A 119 5.17 -4.09 -8.38
C ILE A 119 6.23 -4.04 -9.48
N THR A 120 6.05 -4.84 -10.55
CA THR A 120 7.07 -4.99 -11.59
C THR A 120 6.64 -4.38 -12.91
N ALA A 121 7.59 -3.76 -13.63
CA ALA A 121 7.41 -3.28 -15.00
C ALA A 121 7.58 -4.38 -16.05
N GLU A 122 7.96 -5.58 -15.64
CA GLU A 122 8.26 -6.68 -16.56
C GLU A 122 7.07 -7.00 -17.47
N LYS A 123 7.32 -7.05 -18.78
CA LYS A 123 6.28 -7.35 -19.78
C LYS A 123 5.64 -8.71 -19.52
N GLY A 124 4.32 -8.76 -19.62
CA GLY A 124 3.53 -9.97 -19.35
C GLY A 124 3.28 -10.28 -17.88
N LYS A 125 3.91 -9.54 -16.95
CA LYS A 125 3.70 -9.65 -15.50
C LYS A 125 3.14 -8.36 -14.89
N GLY A 126 3.73 -7.21 -15.24
CA GLY A 126 3.37 -5.92 -14.68
C GLY A 126 2.23 -5.21 -15.42
N HIS A 127 1.54 -4.31 -14.72
CA HIS A 127 0.51 -3.46 -15.30
C HIS A 127 1.14 -2.28 -16.07
N GLN A 128 1.30 -2.45 -17.38
CA GLN A 128 2.02 -1.50 -18.23
C GLN A 128 1.40 -0.09 -18.23
N GLY A 129 0.07 0.02 -18.09
CA GLY A 129 -0.63 1.31 -17.99
C GLY A 129 -0.16 2.15 -16.81
N SER A 130 0.03 1.54 -15.63
CA SER A 130 0.55 2.23 -14.45
C SER A 130 1.98 2.73 -14.65
N PHE A 131 2.85 1.93 -15.26
CA PHE A 131 4.23 2.37 -15.53
C PHE A 131 4.29 3.44 -16.63
N ASN A 132 3.42 3.39 -17.64
CA ASN A 132 3.32 4.46 -18.63
C ASN A 132 2.87 5.79 -17.99
N ALA A 133 1.89 5.76 -17.09
CA ALA A 133 1.44 6.95 -16.37
C ALA A 133 2.49 7.48 -15.40
N LEU A 134 3.18 6.57 -14.70
CA LEU A 134 4.20 6.91 -13.71
C LEU A 134 5.42 7.57 -14.36
N LEU A 135 5.94 6.98 -15.44
CA LEU A 135 7.23 7.33 -16.04
C LEU A 135 7.10 8.20 -17.30
N GLY A 136 5.92 8.21 -17.94
CA GLY A 136 5.67 9.04 -19.12
C GLY A 136 6.70 8.83 -20.25
N GLY A 137 7.10 9.93 -20.88
CA GLY A 137 8.07 9.91 -21.97
C GLY A 137 9.50 9.56 -21.56
N SER A 138 9.81 9.54 -20.26
CA SER A 138 11.14 9.16 -19.76
C SER A 138 11.27 7.65 -19.50
N ARG A 139 10.21 6.87 -19.75
CA ARG A 139 10.20 5.44 -19.54
C ARG A 139 11.21 4.71 -20.44
N ASN A 140 12.10 3.94 -19.82
CA ASN A 140 13.11 3.12 -20.48
C ASN A 140 13.45 1.88 -19.62
N ALA A 141 14.34 1.02 -20.07
CA ALA A 141 14.69 -0.21 -19.36
C ALA A 141 15.32 0.03 -17.96
N GLU A 142 16.06 1.13 -17.81
CA GLU A 142 16.66 1.48 -16.51
C GLU A 142 15.58 1.94 -15.52
N SER A 143 14.69 2.85 -15.94
CA SER A 143 13.57 3.29 -15.10
C SER A 143 12.59 2.17 -14.80
N ASP A 144 12.30 1.28 -15.75
CA ASP A 144 11.49 0.07 -15.52
C ASP A 144 12.13 -0.83 -14.45
N THR A 145 13.45 -1.02 -14.49
CA THR A 145 14.20 -1.80 -13.49
C THR A 145 14.19 -1.10 -12.13
N TRP A 146 14.39 0.22 -12.11
CA TRP A 146 14.43 1.02 -10.87
C TRP A 146 13.09 1.00 -10.14
N TYR A 147 11.98 1.20 -10.86
CA TYR A 147 10.63 1.23 -10.29
C TYR A 147 9.95 -0.14 -10.23
N SER A 148 10.64 -1.22 -10.60
CA SER A 148 10.26 -2.59 -10.26
C SER A 148 10.68 -2.87 -8.82
N LEU A 149 9.74 -2.73 -7.88
CA LEU A 149 10.05 -2.55 -6.46
C LEU A 149 10.56 -3.81 -5.74
N GLN A 150 10.39 -5.00 -6.32
CA GLN A 150 11.08 -6.18 -5.84
C GLN A 150 12.62 -6.01 -5.88
N ASN A 151 13.14 -5.18 -6.77
CA ASN A 151 14.58 -4.87 -6.87
C ASN A 151 15.05 -3.83 -5.85
N ARG A 152 14.13 -3.22 -5.10
CA ARG A 152 14.40 -2.13 -4.15
C ARG A 152 14.25 -2.55 -2.69
N VAL A 153 13.83 -3.80 -2.46
CA VAL A 153 13.71 -4.36 -1.12
C VAL A 153 15.10 -4.46 -0.47
N THR A 154 15.17 -4.11 0.80
CA THR A 154 16.37 -4.22 1.64
C THR A 154 15.95 -4.74 3.02
N ALA A 155 16.92 -5.02 3.89
CA ALA A 155 16.64 -5.40 5.29
C ALA A 155 15.92 -4.32 6.10
N GLN A 156 15.91 -3.04 5.63
CA GLN A 156 15.18 -1.93 6.24
C GLN A 156 13.76 -1.76 5.71
N THR A 157 13.34 -2.55 4.72
CA THR A 157 11.95 -2.56 4.24
C THR A 157 11.05 -3.04 5.38
N PRO A 158 9.92 -2.36 5.66
CA PRO A 158 9.08 -2.68 6.81
C PRO A 158 8.35 -4.03 6.65
N PRO A 159 7.91 -4.64 7.75
CA PRO A 159 7.02 -5.80 7.71
C PRO A 159 5.83 -5.57 6.79
N THR A 160 5.50 -6.56 5.96
CA THR A 160 4.51 -6.40 4.89
C THR A 160 3.47 -7.52 4.88
N LEU A 161 2.19 -7.14 4.76
CA LEU A 161 1.07 -8.03 4.45
C LEU A 161 0.65 -7.83 3.00
N LEU A 162 0.52 -8.92 2.22
CA LEU A 162 0.04 -8.90 0.84
C LEU A 162 -1.28 -9.66 0.73
N LEU A 163 -2.25 -9.07 0.01
CA LEU A 163 -3.60 -9.60 -0.19
C LEU A 163 -3.91 -9.60 -1.69
N LEU A 164 -4.05 -10.77 -2.27
CA LEU A 164 -4.10 -10.99 -3.73
C LEU A 164 -5.29 -11.88 -4.12
N SER A 165 -5.66 -11.86 -5.40
CA SER A 165 -6.54 -12.86 -6.04
C SER A 165 -5.77 -13.64 -7.09
N ASP A 166 -5.94 -14.96 -7.14
CA ASP A 166 -5.26 -15.83 -8.10
C ASP A 166 -5.69 -15.57 -9.55
N ASP A 167 -6.96 -15.21 -9.72
CA ASP A 167 -7.59 -14.93 -11.01
C ASP A 167 -7.47 -13.48 -11.50
N ASP A 168 -6.63 -12.64 -10.85
CA ASP A 168 -6.41 -11.25 -11.25
C ASP A 168 -5.67 -11.16 -12.61
N LYS A 169 -6.41 -10.72 -13.64
CA LYS A 169 -5.89 -10.55 -15.01
C LYS A 169 -5.41 -9.12 -15.31
N VAL A 170 -5.65 -8.17 -14.41
CA VAL A 170 -5.23 -6.76 -14.56
C VAL A 170 -3.86 -6.56 -13.96
N VAL A 171 -3.68 -6.98 -12.72
CA VAL A 171 -2.38 -7.02 -12.02
C VAL A 171 -2.14 -8.46 -11.55
N PRO A 172 -1.55 -9.32 -12.38
CA PRO A 172 -1.38 -10.72 -12.03
C PRO A 172 -0.69 -10.92 -10.68
N PRO A 173 -1.07 -11.95 -9.90
CA PRO A 173 -0.57 -12.17 -8.53
C PRO A 173 0.96 -12.34 -8.46
N VAL A 174 1.61 -12.63 -9.60
CA VAL A 174 3.08 -12.67 -9.69
C VAL A 174 3.75 -11.36 -9.21
N ASN A 175 3.07 -10.21 -9.31
CA ASN A 175 3.55 -8.94 -8.75
C ASN A 175 3.80 -9.07 -7.24
N GLY A 176 2.79 -9.49 -6.48
CA GLY A 176 2.91 -9.70 -5.05
C GLY A 176 3.88 -10.82 -4.69
N ILE A 177 3.91 -11.91 -5.48
CA ILE A 177 4.83 -13.03 -5.27
C ILE A 177 6.29 -12.60 -5.42
N LEU A 178 6.64 -11.81 -6.44
CA LEU A 178 7.99 -11.27 -6.63
C LEU A 178 8.40 -10.39 -5.45
N TYR A 179 7.51 -9.53 -4.97
CA TYR A 179 7.78 -8.66 -3.83
C TYR A 179 7.94 -9.48 -2.54
N TYR A 180 7.07 -10.45 -2.29
CA TYR A 180 7.17 -11.36 -1.16
C TYR A 180 8.49 -12.13 -1.13
N ASN A 181 8.92 -12.68 -2.27
CA ASN A 181 10.20 -13.39 -2.37
C ASN A 181 11.36 -12.46 -2.02
N ALA A 182 11.40 -11.25 -2.58
CA ALA A 182 12.42 -10.26 -2.25
C ALA A 182 12.43 -9.90 -0.75
N LEU A 183 11.26 -9.74 -0.12
CA LEU A 183 11.16 -9.52 1.33
C LEU A 183 11.79 -10.69 2.10
N LYS A 184 11.51 -11.92 1.72
CA LYS A 184 12.06 -13.12 2.39
C LYS A 184 13.56 -13.26 2.19
N GLU A 185 14.08 -12.97 1.00
CA GLU A 185 15.52 -12.97 0.71
C GLU A 185 16.30 -11.95 1.57
N HIS A 186 15.65 -10.82 1.93
CA HIS A 186 16.24 -9.78 2.78
C HIS A 186 15.90 -9.92 4.28
N GLY A 187 15.32 -11.05 4.69
CA GLY A 187 15.01 -11.35 6.09
C GLY A 187 13.82 -10.52 6.66
N VAL A 188 13.05 -9.85 5.81
CA VAL A 188 11.90 -9.05 6.23
C VAL A 188 10.72 -9.94 6.60
N LYS A 189 10.03 -9.61 7.71
CA LYS A 189 8.78 -10.29 8.10
C LYS A 189 7.69 -9.98 7.06
N ALA A 190 7.13 -11.02 6.46
CA ALA A 190 6.06 -10.87 5.47
C ALA A 190 5.01 -11.98 5.60
N SER A 191 3.76 -11.61 5.33
CA SER A 191 2.63 -12.55 5.18
C SER A 191 1.95 -12.29 3.84
N MET A 192 1.44 -13.34 3.21
CA MET A 192 0.75 -13.23 1.93
C MET A 192 -0.45 -14.16 1.90
N HIS A 193 -1.59 -13.63 1.47
CA HIS A 193 -2.81 -14.39 1.21
C HIS A 193 -3.18 -14.26 -0.27
N ILE A 194 -3.38 -15.38 -0.94
CA ILE A 194 -3.85 -15.42 -2.33
C ILE A 194 -5.21 -16.12 -2.30
N TYR A 195 -6.27 -15.35 -2.57
CA TYR A 195 -7.63 -15.86 -2.62
C TYR A 195 -7.91 -16.47 -4.01
N PRO A 196 -8.67 -17.57 -4.09
CA PRO A 196 -8.88 -18.28 -5.36
C PRO A 196 -9.50 -17.43 -6.46
N THR A 197 -10.42 -16.53 -6.08
CA THR A 197 -11.17 -15.66 -7.00
C THR A 197 -11.31 -14.25 -6.45
N GLY A 198 -11.78 -13.31 -7.27
CA GLY A 198 -12.03 -11.92 -6.91
C GLY A 198 -11.56 -10.94 -7.98
N GLY A 199 -10.68 -11.37 -8.87
CA GLY A 199 -10.12 -10.51 -9.91
C GLY A 199 -9.37 -9.33 -9.29
N HIS A 200 -9.51 -8.16 -9.93
CA HIS A 200 -8.80 -6.94 -9.56
C HIS A 200 -9.73 -5.89 -8.96
N GLY A 201 -9.22 -5.12 -7.99
CA GLY A 201 -9.89 -3.90 -7.53
C GLY A 201 -11.09 -4.15 -6.62
N TRP A 202 -11.13 -5.25 -5.88
CA TRP A 202 -12.23 -5.54 -4.97
C TRP A 202 -12.25 -4.61 -3.74
N GLY A 203 -11.10 -4.11 -3.26
CA GLY A 203 -11.03 -3.20 -2.13
C GLY A 203 -11.80 -3.68 -0.91
N ILE A 204 -12.74 -2.85 -0.41
CA ILE A 204 -13.62 -3.22 0.71
C ILE A 204 -15.05 -3.56 0.25
N ARG A 205 -15.27 -3.79 -1.03
CA ARG A 205 -16.61 -4.02 -1.59
C ARG A 205 -17.22 -5.34 -1.09
N ASP A 206 -18.54 -5.33 -0.91
CA ASP A 206 -19.29 -6.47 -0.38
C ASP A 206 -19.36 -7.67 -1.32
N HIS A 207 -19.15 -7.45 -2.63
CA HIS A 207 -19.17 -8.54 -3.60
C HIS A 207 -17.92 -9.43 -3.55
N PHE A 208 -16.86 -9.03 -2.83
CA PHE A 208 -15.69 -9.88 -2.67
C PHE A 208 -15.98 -10.99 -1.65
N GLU A 209 -16.02 -12.22 -2.12
CA GLU A 209 -16.39 -13.40 -1.34
C GLU A 209 -15.52 -13.59 -0.08
N TYR A 210 -14.26 -13.20 -0.14
CA TYR A 210 -13.28 -13.37 0.95
C TYR A 210 -13.09 -12.09 1.78
N LYS A 211 -14.09 -11.19 1.77
CA LYS A 211 -14.00 -9.91 2.48
C LYS A 211 -13.75 -10.09 3.97
N GLU A 212 -14.53 -10.92 4.64
CA GLU A 212 -14.37 -11.17 6.09
C GLU A 212 -13.04 -11.83 6.42
N GLN A 213 -12.57 -12.74 5.56
CA GLN A 213 -11.31 -13.45 5.74
C GLN A 213 -10.10 -12.48 5.69
N TRP A 214 -10.03 -11.59 4.68
CA TRP A 214 -8.93 -10.65 4.62
C TRP A 214 -8.99 -9.61 5.76
N GLN A 215 -10.20 -9.19 6.15
CA GLN A 215 -10.39 -8.26 7.27
C GLN A 215 -9.87 -8.87 8.57
N GLN A 216 -10.26 -10.10 8.87
CA GLN A 216 -9.79 -10.80 10.07
C GLN A 216 -8.28 -11.05 10.02
N ALA A 217 -7.75 -11.53 8.89
CA ALA A 217 -6.32 -11.75 8.71
C ALA A 217 -5.50 -10.46 8.92
N THR A 218 -6.00 -9.33 8.44
CA THR A 218 -5.37 -8.01 8.62
C THR A 218 -5.34 -7.60 10.09
N LEU A 219 -6.45 -7.71 10.80
CA LEU A 219 -6.53 -7.35 12.22
C LEU A 219 -5.63 -8.25 13.09
N ASP A 220 -5.62 -9.55 12.83
CA ASP A 220 -4.76 -10.50 13.54
C ASP A 220 -3.27 -10.22 13.29
N TRP A 221 -2.92 -9.86 12.06
CA TRP A 221 -1.55 -9.51 11.69
C TRP A 221 -1.11 -8.20 12.38
N LEU A 222 -1.96 -7.16 12.36
CA LEU A 222 -1.69 -5.87 13.02
C LEU A 222 -1.56 -6.02 14.53
N LYS A 223 -2.39 -6.86 15.17
CA LYS A 223 -2.28 -7.17 16.59
C LYS A 223 -0.91 -7.79 16.92
N LYS A 224 -0.46 -8.78 16.15
CA LYS A 224 0.86 -9.40 16.32
C LYS A 224 2.03 -8.43 16.16
N LEU A 225 1.89 -7.42 15.28
CA LEU A 225 2.90 -6.37 15.12
C LEU A 225 2.97 -5.43 16.34
N ASN A 226 1.88 -5.26 17.08
CA ASN A 226 1.88 -4.46 18.29
C ASN A 226 2.51 -5.19 19.48
N GLU A 227 2.42 -6.52 19.52
CA GLU A 227 2.98 -7.37 20.57
C GLU A 227 4.48 -7.62 20.40
N ALA A 228 5.07 -7.28 19.23
CA ALA A 228 6.47 -7.49 18.88
C ALA A 228 7.29 -6.21 19.05
#